data_1eb0cdd37d4c20c754ac975195870edc
#
_entry.id   1eb0cdd37d4c20c754ac975195870edc
#
_cell.length_a   1.000
_cell.length_b   1.000
_cell.length_c   1.000
_cell.angle_alpha   90.00
_cell.angle_beta   90.00
_cell.angle_gamma   90.00
#
_symmetry.space_group_name_H-M   'P 1'
#
loop_
_entity.id
_entity.type
_entity.pdbx_description
1 polymer ?
#
loop_
_entity_poly.entity_id
_entity_poly.type
_entity_poly.pdbx_seq_one_letter_code
_entity_poly.pdbx_strand_id
1 'polypeptide(L)'
;MKYSRPGDKVLDPFSGKGTAPLEACLNNRVGLGNDLAPEAYVLTMAKIRPASYRDVIGWIEWAKPRVVRRAHDYDLDDVDDDVRIFYSSYTLRQILAVRELIQELEDGELSNFLKALMLGILHGPSSIHLSIKSYHSFSMSPGYVKRYVKENNIKKPKREVLKCLKLKAERVFRDGIPAVKGYAFMVDARSLPLEDESIDFVITSPPYFNMQTYAWDNWLRLWFLGYSYKHVREKLFQTNSIMKFKEFIKDCLKEIFRVLKWDRAAVIVLGTVKLNGRIVDMAEEVAPIAEEVGFNVQSIIYDGIPKSSKYLWYLDGGQGVNKEVILVLTKGEFTPYNVWIDWMNAKPTSIIREYIEVLPA
;
A
#
# COMPACT_ATOMS: atom_id res chain seq x y z
N MET A 1 8.67 17.55 -5.54
CA MET A 1 8.91 18.99 -5.25
C MET A 1 8.66 19.90 -6.46
N LYS A 2 8.79 19.39 -7.68
CA LYS A 2 8.53 20.17 -8.91
C LYS A 2 7.08 20.70 -9.02
N TYR A 3 6.12 19.98 -8.43
CA TYR A 3 4.69 20.26 -8.56
C TYR A 3 4.01 20.71 -7.26
N SER A 4 4.74 20.77 -6.14
CA SER A 4 4.19 21.19 -4.84
C SER A 4 5.24 21.88 -3.97
N ARG A 5 4.79 22.68 -2.99
CA ARG A 5 5.60 23.41 -2.01
C ARG A 5 5.35 22.88 -0.59
N PRO A 6 6.25 23.15 0.39
CA PRO A 6 5.95 22.91 1.80
C PRO A 6 4.64 23.57 2.22
N GLY A 7 3.82 22.84 2.98
CA GLY A 7 2.47 23.26 3.37
C GLY A 7 1.35 22.83 2.42
N ASP A 8 1.65 22.48 1.15
CA ASP A 8 0.65 22.03 0.18
C ASP A 8 0.00 20.71 0.61
N LYS A 9 -1.28 20.53 0.25
CA LYS A 9 -2.01 19.27 0.37
C LYS A 9 -1.78 18.41 -0.87
N VAL A 10 -1.18 17.24 -0.67
CA VAL A 10 -0.85 16.28 -1.73
C VAL A 10 -1.73 15.04 -1.58
N LEU A 11 -2.53 14.74 -2.59
CA LEU A 11 -3.48 13.63 -2.59
C LEU A 11 -3.01 12.49 -3.49
N ASP A 12 -3.13 11.26 -2.96
CA ASP A 12 -3.10 10.03 -3.74
C ASP A 12 -4.43 9.27 -3.54
N PRO A 13 -5.36 9.33 -4.52
CA PRO A 13 -6.67 8.68 -4.41
C PRO A 13 -6.61 7.14 -4.54
N PHE A 14 -5.45 6.54 -4.86
CA PHE A 14 -5.20 5.11 -4.94
C PHE A 14 -3.90 4.77 -4.22
N SER A 15 -3.81 5.15 -2.94
CA SER A 15 -2.56 5.23 -2.19
C SER A 15 -1.88 3.88 -1.92
N GLY A 16 -2.58 2.76 -2.08
CA GLY A 16 -2.03 1.44 -1.84
C GLY A 16 -1.34 1.34 -0.49
N LYS A 17 -0.04 1.16 -0.50
CA LYS A 17 0.75 1.10 0.74
C LYS A 17 1.15 2.48 1.30
N GLY A 18 0.66 3.59 0.75
CA GLY A 18 0.84 4.94 1.25
C GLY A 18 2.22 5.56 0.99
N THR A 19 2.86 5.25 -0.14
CA THR A 19 4.18 5.80 -0.47
C THR A 19 4.11 7.29 -0.77
N ALA A 20 3.22 7.72 -1.67
CA ALA A 20 3.11 9.12 -2.06
C ALA A 20 2.64 10.02 -0.89
N PRO A 21 1.64 9.66 -0.07
CA PRO A 21 1.29 10.43 1.11
C PRO A 21 2.41 10.51 2.15
N LEU A 22 3.18 9.43 2.36
CA LEU A 22 4.34 9.45 3.26
C LEU A 22 5.41 10.41 2.75
N GLU A 23 5.78 10.33 1.47
CA GLU A 23 6.75 11.23 0.86
C GLU A 23 6.32 12.69 0.96
N ALA A 24 5.03 12.98 0.81
CA ALA A 24 4.49 14.31 1.04
C ALA A 24 4.75 14.78 2.48
N CYS A 25 4.43 13.96 3.47
CA CYS A 25 4.64 14.28 4.89
C CYS A 25 6.13 14.45 5.25
N LEU A 26 7.01 13.60 4.70
CA LEU A 26 8.46 13.70 4.90
C LEU A 26 9.06 14.97 4.29
N ASN A 27 8.42 15.51 3.27
CA ASN A 27 8.83 16.75 2.60
C ASN A 27 8.03 17.99 3.06
N ASN A 28 7.48 17.98 4.26
CA ASN A 28 6.73 19.10 4.86
C ASN A 28 5.44 19.48 4.10
N ARG A 29 4.77 18.52 3.47
CA ARG A 29 3.45 18.65 2.86
C ARG A 29 2.43 17.89 3.72
N VAL A 30 1.15 18.19 3.56
CA VAL A 30 0.08 17.38 4.15
C VAL A 30 -0.27 16.26 3.17
N GLY A 31 0.18 15.04 3.47
CA GLY A 31 -0.12 13.87 2.65
C GLY A 31 -1.55 13.37 2.89
N LEU A 32 -2.33 13.23 1.84
CA LEU A 32 -3.66 12.63 1.87
C LEU A 32 -3.65 11.36 1.03
N GLY A 33 -4.09 10.24 1.63
CA GLY A 33 -4.20 8.97 0.93
C GLY A 33 -5.63 8.44 0.94
N ASN A 34 -6.08 7.87 -0.16
CA ASN A 34 -7.32 7.12 -0.20
C ASN A 34 -7.09 5.76 -0.83
N ASP A 35 -7.72 4.74 -0.30
CA ASP A 35 -7.80 3.43 -0.94
C ASP A 35 -9.04 2.69 -0.41
N LEU A 36 -9.70 1.95 -1.28
CA LEU A 36 -10.88 1.16 -0.89
C LEU A 36 -10.48 -0.14 -0.17
N ALA A 37 -9.22 -0.57 -0.24
CA ALA A 37 -8.71 -1.75 0.42
C ALA A 37 -8.38 -1.47 1.89
N PRO A 38 -8.94 -2.24 2.85
CA PRO A 38 -8.74 -2.00 4.28
C PRO A 38 -7.28 -2.04 4.73
N GLU A 39 -6.48 -2.96 4.18
CA GLU A 39 -5.06 -3.07 4.51
C GLU A 39 -4.26 -1.88 3.98
N ALA A 40 -4.64 -1.33 2.84
CA ALA A 40 -4.03 -0.14 2.27
C ALA A 40 -4.30 1.09 3.16
N TYR A 41 -5.54 1.27 3.58
CA TYR A 41 -5.91 2.32 4.53
C TYR A 41 -5.09 2.24 5.83
N VAL A 42 -5.04 1.05 6.47
CA VAL A 42 -4.28 0.85 7.72
C VAL A 42 -2.79 1.15 7.53
N LEU A 43 -2.19 0.68 6.44
CA LEU A 43 -0.77 0.91 6.14
C LEU A 43 -0.47 2.38 5.86
N THR A 44 -1.35 3.06 5.12
CA THR A 44 -1.21 4.49 4.81
C THR A 44 -1.33 5.32 6.08
N MET A 45 -2.39 5.12 6.87
CA MET A 45 -2.59 5.84 8.14
C MET A 45 -1.40 5.68 9.08
N ALA A 46 -0.89 4.47 9.26
CA ALA A 46 0.24 4.21 10.14
C ALA A 46 1.52 4.95 9.73
N LYS A 47 1.72 5.18 8.43
CA LYS A 47 2.89 5.90 7.91
C LYS A 47 2.80 7.39 8.06
N ILE A 48 1.64 7.97 7.73
CA ILE A 48 1.44 9.42 7.71
C ILE A 48 0.97 9.98 9.05
N ARG A 49 0.54 9.09 9.95
CA ARG A 49 0.06 9.43 11.29
C ARG A 49 0.48 8.36 12.32
N PRO A 50 1.80 8.14 12.47
CA PRO A 50 2.31 7.11 13.37
C PRO A 50 2.00 7.42 14.83
N ALA A 51 1.75 6.39 15.62
CA ALA A 51 1.74 6.48 17.07
C ALA A 51 3.15 6.81 17.60
N SER A 52 3.27 7.27 18.84
CA SER A 52 4.58 7.46 19.45
C SER A 52 5.27 6.13 19.77
N TYR A 53 6.60 6.11 19.71
CA TYR A 53 7.39 4.94 20.12
C TYR A 53 7.07 4.52 21.56
N ARG A 54 6.91 5.50 22.46
CA ARG A 54 6.56 5.27 23.87
C ARG A 54 5.25 4.52 24.03
N ASP A 55 4.20 4.94 23.29
CA ASP A 55 2.88 4.32 23.38
C ASP A 55 2.90 2.89 22.82
N VAL A 56 3.61 2.67 21.73
CA VAL A 56 3.78 1.35 21.11
C VAL A 56 4.49 0.39 22.08
N ILE A 57 5.63 0.81 22.66
CA ILE A 57 6.36 -0.04 23.61
C ILE A 57 5.56 -0.23 24.90
N GLY A 58 4.92 0.82 25.40
CA GLY A 58 4.05 0.74 26.58
C GLY A 58 2.94 -0.29 26.38
N TRP A 59 2.28 -0.28 25.20
CA TRP A 59 1.27 -1.27 24.87
C TRP A 59 1.85 -2.69 24.77
N ILE A 60 3.00 -2.87 24.15
CA ILE A 60 3.67 -4.19 24.05
C ILE A 60 3.94 -4.77 25.44
N GLU A 61 4.49 -3.98 26.36
CA GLU A 61 4.78 -4.43 27.72
C GLU A 61 3.48 -4.77 28.50
N TRP A 62 2.43 -3.95 28.34
CA TRP A 62 1.11 -4.18 28.90
C TRP A 62 0.45 -5.46 28.32
N ALA A 63 0.65 -5.76 27.05
CA ALA A 63 0.07 -6.89 26.36
C ALA A 63 0.74 -8.24 26.74
N LYS A 64 2.01 -8.25 27.14
CA LYS A 64 2.78 -9.49 27.41
C LYS A 64 2.05 -10.50 28.28
N PRO A 65 1.65 -10.20 29.55
CA PRO A 65 0.99 -11.17 30.40
C PRO A 65 -0.40 -11.57 29.87
N ARG A 66 -1.06 -10.68 29.13
CA ARG A 66 -2.39 -10.90 28.56
C ARG A 66 -2.35 -11.85 27.37
N VAL A 67 -1.36 -11.70 26.50
CA VAL A 67 -1.13 -12.60 25.35
C VAL A 67 -0.81 -14.00 25.86
N VAL A 68 0.06 -14.15 26.89
CA VAL A 68 0.38 -15.46 27.46
C VAL A 68 -0.88 -16.14 28.00
N ARG A 69 -1.71 -15.43 28.74
CA ARG A 69 -2.96 -15.97 29.29
C ARG A 69 -3.96 -16.35 28.20
N ARG A 70 -4.30 -15.41 27.29
CA ARG A 70 -5.30 -15.64 26.24
C ARG A 70 -4.88 -16.70 25.23
N ALA A 71 -3.58 -16.80 24.93
CA ALA A 71 -3.09 -17.77 23.95
C ALA A 71 -3.43 -19.23 24.32
N HIS A 72 -3.69 -19.55 25.60
CA HIS A 72 -4.10 -20.89 26.03
C HIS A 72 -5.57 -21.21 25.70
N ASP A 73 -6.41 -20.18 25.59
CA ASP A 73 -7.88 -20.34 25.49
C ASP A 73 -8.35 -20.61 24.06
N TYR A 74 -7.50 -20.42 23.03
CA TYR A 74 -7.91 -20.61 21.63
C TYR A 74 -7.92 -22.07 21.23
N ASP A 75 -9.07 -22.53 20.75
CA ASP A 75 -9.15 -23.72 19.91
C ASP A 75 -8.74 -23.34 18.48
N LEU A 76 -7.74 -24.01 17.94
CA LEU A 76 -7.25 -23.73 16.60
C LEU A 76 -8.06 -24.44 15.52
N ASP A 77 -8.95 -25.34 15.89
CA ASP A 77 -9.85 -26.01 14.93
C ASP A 77 -10.93 -25.06 14.38
N ASP A 78 -11.20 -23.97 15.11
CA ASP A 78 -12.04 -22.85 14.64
C ASP A 78 -11.34 -21.94 13.62
N VAL A 79 -10.02 -22.07 13.44
CA VAL A 79 -9.26 -21.26 12.49
C VAL A 79 -9.13 -21.98 11.15
N ASP A 80 -9.39 -21.25 10.06
CA ASP A 80 -9.28 -21.77 8.69
C ASP A 80 -7.95 -22.50 8.46
N ASP A 81 -8.02 -23.69 7.88
CA ASP A 81 -6.87 -24.52 7.52
C ASP A 81 -5.85 -23.78 6.67
N ASP A 82 -6.35 -22.90 5.78
CA ASP A 82 -5.52 -22.08 4.91
C ASP A 82 -4.64 -21.09 5.70
N VAL A 83 -5.08 -20.65 6.87
CA VAL A 83 -4.27 -19.83 7.79
C VAL A 83 -3.35 -20.71 8.64
N ARG A 84 -3.88 -21.83 9.16
CA ARG A 84 -3.12 -22.75 10.02
C ARG A 84 -1.84 -23.26 9.36
N ILE A 85 -1.83 -23.36 8.03
CA ILE A 85 -0.65 -23.87 7.31
C ILE A 85 0.57 -22.95 7.42
N PHE A 86 0.38 -21.64 7.62
CA PHE A 86 1.47 -20.66 7.67
C PHE A 86 2.19 -20.64 9.03
N TYR A 87 1.53 -21.00 10.13
CA TYR A 87 2.02 -20.77 11.48
C TYR A 87 2.12 -22.06 12.28
N SER A 88 3.06 -22.10 13.23
CA SER A 88 2.99 -23.10 14.32
C SER A 88 1.80 -22.77 15.24
N SER A 89 1.24 -23.80 15.89
CA SER A 89 0.12 -23.62 16.84
C SER A 89 0.46 -22.60 17.94
N TYR A 90 1.71 -22.63 18.44
CA TYR A 90 2.20 -21.66 19.42
C TYR A 90 2.14 -20.22 18.92
N THR A 91 2.63 -19.96 17.70
CA THR A 91 2.64 -18.63 17.12
C THR A 91 1.23 -18.16 16.75
N LEU A 92 0.40 -19.05 16.20
CA LEU A 92 -0.97 -18.72 15.79
C LEU A 92 -1.85 -18.28 16.97
N ARG A 93 -1.77 -19.01 18.11
CA ARG A 93 -2.48 -18.62 19.34
C ARG A 93 -2.09 -17.22 19.82
N GLN A 94 -0.81 -16.85 19.73
CA GLN A 94 -0.38 -15.51 20.08
C GLN A 94 -0.85 -14.45 19.07
N ILE A 95 -0.90 -14.77 17.76
CA ILE A 95 -1.46 -13.86 16.75
C ILE A 95 -2.93 -13.55 17.07
N LEU A 96 -3.72 -14.57 17.42
CA LEU A 96 -5.12 -14.39 17.78
C LEU A 96 -5.27 -13.51 19.03
N ALA A 97 -4.48 -13.80 20.08
CA ALA A 97 -4.49 -12.98 21.31
C ALA A 97 -4.10 -11.52 21.05
N VAL A 98 -3.06 -11.28 20.25
CA VAL A 98 -2.63 -9.93 19.87
C VAL A 98 -3.70 -9.22 19.04
N ARG A 99 -4.33 -9.93 18.10
CA ARG A 99 -5.43 -9.40 17.28
C ARG A 99 -6.58 -8.89 18.14
N GLU A 100 -7.07 -9.69 19.08
CA GLU A 100 -8.15 -9.28 20.01
C GLU A 100 -7.74 -8.09 20.86
N LEU A 101 -6.55 -8.11 21.45
CA LEU A 101 -6.07 -7.01 22.29
C LEU A 101 -5.93 -5.70 21.49
N ILE A 102 -5.62 -5.75 20.21
CA ILE A 102 -5.63 -4.56 19.32
C ILE A 102 -7.06 -4.11 19.01
N GLN A 103 -8.00 -5.05 18.84
CA GLN A 103 -9.40 -4.75 18.56
C GLN A 103 -10.13 -4.13 19.78
N GLU A 104 -9.65 -4.38 20.99
CA GLU A 104 -10.16 -3.75 22.23
C GLU A 104 -9.72 -2.29 22.39
N LEU A 105 -8.74 -1.83 21.61
CA LEU A 105 -8.35 -0.42 21.61
C LEU A 105 -9.38 0.44 20.85
N GLU A 106 -9.58 1.65 21.34
CA GLU A 106 -10.30 2.67 20.57
C GLU A 106 -9.60 2.90 19.23
N ASP A 107 -10.39 3.18 18.20
CA ASP A 107 -9.84 3.53 16.89
C ASP A 107 -9.03 4.83 16.99
N GLY A 108 -7.77 4.77 16.56
CA GLY A 108 -6.84 5.88 16.66
C GLY A 108 -5.45 5.55 16.14
N GLU A 109 -4.52 6.46 16.38
CA GLU A 109 -3.13 6.34 15.89
C GLU A 109 -2.47 5.04 16.40
N LEU A 110 -2.64 4.70 17.70
CA LEU A 110 -2.03 3.50 18.29
C LEU A 110 -2.61 2.21 17.71
N SER A 111 -3.94 2.08 17.66
CA SER A 111 -4.62 0.92 17.11
C SER A 111 -4.20 0.67 15.65
N ASN A 112 -4.26 1.71 14.80
CA ASN A 112 -3.86 1.61 13.40
C ASN A 112 -2.38 1.26 13.23
N PHE A 113 -1.50 1.86 14.04
CA PHE A 113 -0.07 1.60 13.97
C PHE A 113 0.28 0.16 14.36
N LEU A 114 -0.33 -0.36 15.44
CA LEU A 114 -0.15 -1.76 15.87
C LEU A 114 -0.70 -2.74 14.82
N LYS A 115 -1.88 -2.45 14.22
CA LYS A 115 -2.40 -3.22 13.07
C LYS A 115 -1.36 -3.25 11.95
N ALA A 116 -0.82 -2.11 11.54
CA ALA A 116 0.17 -2.02 10.45
C ALA A 116 1.47 -2.76 10.75
N LEU A 117 2.00 -2.66 11.98
CA LEU A 117 3.17 -3.43 12.41
C LEU A 117 2.91 -4.94 12.30
N MET A 118 1.72 -5.40 12.74
CA MET A 118 1.32 -6.81 12.60
C MET A 118 1.23 -7.22 11.13
N LEU A 119 0.57 -6.43 10.27
CA LEU A 119 0.51 -6.71 8.83
C LEU A 119 1.90 -6.84 8.20
N GLY A 120 2.87 -6.07 8.71
CA GLY A 120 4.25 -6.08 8.22
C GLY A 120 5.09 -7.28 8.68
N ILE A 121 4.62 -8.08 9.67
CA ILE A 121 5.34 -9.27 10.16
C ILE A 121 4.58 -10.58 9.97
N LEU A 122 3.32 -10.56 9.51
CA LEU A 122 2.53 -11.77 9.32
C LEU A 122 3.22 -12.78 8.39
N HIS A 123 3.79 -12.30 7.28
CA HIS A 123 4.38 -13.16 6.25
C HIS A 123 5.55 -12.46 5.56
N GLY A 124 6.62 -13.22 5.27
CA GLY A 124 7.77 -12.68 4.54
C GLY A 124 9.07 -13.46 4.76
N PRO A 125 10.20 -12.97 4.19
CA PRO A 125 11.45 -13.71 4.10
C PRO A 125 12.32 -13.67 5.35
N SER A 126 12.17 -12.69 6.23
CA SER A 126 13.10 -12.47 7.34
C SER A 126 12.71 -13.19 8.64
N SER A 127 13.63 -13.26 9.59
CA SER A 127 13.46 -13.95 10.88
C SER A 127 12.42 -13.30 11.82
N ILE A 128 12.02 -12.05 11.56
CA ILE A 128 10.96 -11.39 12.33
C ILE A 128 9.55 -11.73 11.82
N HIS A 129 9.42 -12.32 10.63
CA HIS A 129 8.12 -12.75 10.12
C HIS A 129 7.66 -14.00 10.88
N LEU A 130 6.35 -14.02 11.12
CA LEU A 130 5.72 -15.01 12.00
C LEU A 130 5.45 -16.34 11.31
N SER A 131 5.33 -16.32 9.99
CA SER A 131 5.01 -17.49 9.16
C SER A 131 6.22 -18.36 8.84
N ILE A 132 5.98 -19.45 8.14
CA ILE A 132 7.00 -20.16 7.37
C ILE A 132 7.76 -19.15 6.49
N LYS A 133 9.06 -19.42 6.28
CA LYS A 133 9.90 -18.56 5.45
C LYS A 133 9.40 -18.56 4.00
N SER A 134 9.20 -17.38 3.44
CA SER A 134 8.87 -17.17 2.04
C SER A 134 9.79 -16.15 1.42
N TYR A 135 10.08 -16.28 0.13
CA TYR A 135 10.84 -15.26 -0.60
C TYR A 135 9.99 -14.05 -0.99
N HIS A 136 8.66 -14.15 -0.86
CA HIS A 136 7.72 -13.09 -1.25
C HIS A 136 7.09 -12.44 -0.02
N SER A 137 6.81 -11.14 -0.14
CA SER A 137 6.11 -10.36 0.89
C SER A 137 4.59 -10.36 0.72
N PHE A 138 4.08 -10.85 -0.41
CA PHE A 138 2.65 -11.02 -0.64
C PHE A 138 2.18 -12.40 -0.15
N SER A 139 0.90 -12.52 0.16
CA SER A 139 0.32 -13.77 0.64
C SER A 139 0.27 -14.79 -0.49
N MET A 140 1.00 -15.89 -0.33
CA MET A 140 0.99 -16.96 -1.32
C MET A 140 -0.32 -17.75 -1.25
N SER A 141 -0.70 -18.40 -2.37
CA SER A 141 -1.91 -19.22 -2.38
C SER A 141 -1.79 -20.39 -1.40
N PRO A 142 -2.84 -20.68 -0.60
CA PRO A 142 -2.81 -21.79 0.36
C PRO A 142 -2.47 -23.13 -0.28
N GLY A 143 -2.99 -23.40 -1.48
CA GLY A 143 -2.70 -24.63 -2.21
C GLY A 143 -1.22 -24.79 -2.60
N TYR A 144 -0.56 -23.67 -2.99
CA TYR A 144 0.89 -23.67 -3.21
C TYR A 144 1.65 -23.91 -1.90
N VAL A 145 1.28 -23.22 -0.84
CA VAL A 145 1.93 -23.35 0.47
C VAL A 145 1.78 -24.76 1.03
N LYS A 146 0.59 -25.37 0.88
CA LYS A 146 0.36 -26.79 1.28
C LYS A 146 1.33 -27.74 0.58
N ARG A 147 1.48 -27.60 -0.74
CA ARG A 147 2.43 -28.42 -1.52
C ARG A 147 3.87 -28.14 -1.09
N TYR A 148 4.26 -26.90 -1.04
CA TYR A 148 5.63 -26.48 -0.68
C TYR A 148 6.06 -27.00 0.70
N VAL A 149 5.19 -26.88 1.70
CA VAL A 149 5.44 -27.37 3.06
C VAL A 149 5.62 -28.89 3.07
N LYS A 150 4.77 -29.62 2.34
CA LYS A 150 4.81 -31.08 2.25
C LYS A 150 6.06 -31.58 1.52
N GLU A 151 6.34 -31.04 0.33
CA GLU A 151 7.45 -31.46 -0.52
C GLU A 151 8.82 -31.18 0.09
N ASN A 152 8.94 -30.07 0.82
CA ASN A 152 10.21 -29.63 1.40
C ASN A 152 10.31 -29.91 2.91
N ASN A 153 9.36 -30.63 3.50
CA ASN A 153 9.31 -30.94 4.94
C ASN A 153 9.56 -29.71 5.83
N ILE A 154 8.91 -28.58 5.49
CA ILE A 154 9.14 -27.29 6.14
C ILE A 154 8.58 -27.31 7.58
N LYS A 155 9.44 -27.07 8.56
CA LYS A 155 9.02 -26.89 9.96
C LYS A 155 8.54 -25.46 10.18
N LYS A 156 7.32 -25.33 10.72
CA LYS A 156 6.73 -24.03 11.07
C LYS A 156 7.49 -23.43 12.26
N PRO A 157 8.03 -22.20 12.16
CA PRO A 157 8.83 -21.62 13.24
C PRO A 157 7.96 -21.27 14.44
N LYS A 158 8.47 -21.53 15.65
CA LYS A 158 7.89 -20.97 16.87
C LYS A 158 8.41 -19.55 17.05
N ARG A 159 7.51 -18.55 17.01
CA ARG A 159 7.83 -17.13 17.16
C ARG A 159 7.04 -16.52 18.30
N GLU A 160 7.71 -15.72 19.12
CA GLU A 160 7.06 -14.85 20.10
C GLU A 160 6.57 -13.58 19.40
N VAL A 161 5.26 -13.43 19.24
CA VAL A 161 4.66 -12.38 18.42
C VAL A 161 5.06 -10.99 18.91
N LEU A 162 4.95 -10.72 20.20
CA LEU A 162 5.29 -9.41 20.77
C LEU A 162 6.78 -9.08 20.67
N LYS A 163 7.67 -10.09 20.71
CA LYS A 163 9.09 -9.87 20.45
C LYS A 163 9.36 -9.47 19.01
N CYS A 164 8.73 -10.15 18.04
CA CYS A 164 8.83 -9.78 16.64
C CYS A 164 8.22 -8.40 16.37
N LEU A 165 7.09 -8.09 17.02
CA LEU A 165 6.43 -6.79 16.94
C LEU A 165 7.33 -5.66 17.45
N LYS A 166 7.97 -5.87 18.62
CA LYS A 166 8.94 -4.92 19.18
C LYS A 166 10.11 -4.66 18.25
N LEU A 167 10.73 -5.71 17.70
CA LEU A 167 11.82 -5.59 16.73
C LEU A 167 11.38 -4.86 15.46
N LYS A 168 10.12 -5.07 15.00
CA LYS A 168 9.58 -4.33 13.86
C LYS A 168 9.38 -2.86 14.21
N ALA A 169 8.84 -2.55 15.39
CA ALA A 169 8.68 -1.17 15.86
C ALA A 169 10.04 -0.45 15.94
N GLU A 170 11.04 -1.06 16.56
CA GLU A 170 12.41 -0.52 16.66
C GLU A 170 13.00 -0.18 15.28
N ARG A 171 12.78 -1.03 14.28
CA ARG A 171 13.22 -0.77 12.90
C ARG A 171 12.51 0.41 12.26
N VAL A 172 11.18 0.46 12.44
CA VAL A 172 10.36 1.54 11.84
C VAL A 172 10.70 2.90 12.43
N PHE A 173 10.97 2.96 13.74
CA PHE A 173 11.29 4.23 14.41
C PHE A 173 12.76 4.66 14.31
N ARG A 174 13.66 3.79 13.80
CA ARG A 174 15.11 4.05 13.74
C ARG A 174 15.43 5.35 13.01
N ASP A 175 14.73 5.60 11.91
CA ASP A 175 15.01 6.72 11.02
C ASP A 175 14.07 7.92 11.27
N GLY A 176 13.29 7.86 12.37
CA GLY A 176 12.36 8.90 12.77
C GLY A 176 10.95 8.71 12.17
N ILE A 177 10.13 9.71 12.38
CA ILE A 177 8.74 9.78 11.88
C ILE A 177 8.53 11.11 11.15
N PRO A 178 7.57 11.20 10.23
CA PRO A 178 7.28 12.46 9.55
C PRO A 178 6.84 13.55 10.55
N ALA A 179 7.36 14.76 10.38
CA ALA A 179 7.02 15.91 11.23
C ALA A 179 5.59 16.41 10.95
N VAL A 180 5.15 16.30 9.71
CA VAL A 180 3.79 16.69 9.29
C VAL A 180 2.91 15.45 9.26
N LYS A 181 1.78 15.51 9.98
CA LYS A 181 0.78 14.45 9.95
C LYS A 181 -0.15 14.60 8.74
N GLY A 182 -0.46 13.47 8.10
CA GLY A 182 -1.40 13.39 6.99
C GLY A 182 -2.76 12.81 7.42
N TYR A 183 -3.60 12.51 6.41
CA TYR A 183 -4.91 11.89 6.59
C TYR A 183 -5.10 10.79 5.54
N ALA A 184 -5.84 9.74 5.90
CA ALA A 184 -6.25 8.73 4.93
C ALA A 184 -7.75 8.45 5.02
N PHE A 185 -8.31 8.01 3.90
CA PHE A 185 -9.71 7.67 3.74
C PHE A 185 -9.82 6.22 3.20
N MET A 186 -10.97 5.59 3.43
CA MET A 186 -11.28 4.27 2.89
C MET A 186 -12.62 4.35 2.15
N VAL A 187 -12.61 5.04 1.02
CA VAL A 187 -13.81 5.31 0.20
C VAL A 187 -13.52 5.08 -1.28
N ASP A 188 -14.58 5.09 -2.09
CA ASP A 188 -14.45 5.04 -3.54
C ASP A 188 -13.79 6.33 -4.06
N ALA A 189 -12.74 6.19 -4.87
CA ALA A 189 -12.00 7.31 -5.44
C ALA A 189 -12.83 8.21 -6.39
N ARG A 190 -14.03 7.76 -6.77
CA ARG A 190 -15.01 8.52 -7.56
C ARG A 190 -15.88 9.46 -6.72
N SER A 191 -15.75 9.40 -5.39
CA SER A 191 -16.51 10.23 -4.43
C SER A 191 -15.71 10.43 -3.15
N LEU A 192 -14.75 11.35 -3.19
CA LEU A 192 -13.85 11.64 -2.08
C LEU A 192 -14.50 12.58 -1.08
N PRO A 193 -14.31 12.38 0.25
CA PRO A 193 -14.84 13.25 1.28
C PRO A 193 -13.99 14.54 1.42
N LEU A 194 -13.80 15.24 0.30
CA LEU A 194 -12.98 16.43 0.18
C LEU A 194 -13.81 17.54 -0.47
N GLU A 195 -13.59 18.76 -0.03
CA GLU A 195 -14.19 19.94 -0.63
C GLU A 195 -13.66 20.21 -2.03
N ASP A 196 -14.44 20.89 -2.86
CA ASP A 196 -14.00 21.37 -4.15
C ASP A 196 -12.77 22.26 -4.00
N GLU A 197 -11.83 22.16 -4.92
CA GLU A 197 -10.65 23.03 -4.97
C GLU A 197 -9.87 23.11 -3.65
N SER A 198 -9.76 21.97 -2.94
CA SER A 198 -9.09 21.89 -1.64
C SER A 198 -7.68 21.30 -1.70
N ILE A 199 -7.29 20.68 -2.84
CA ILE A 199 -6.03 19.96 -3.03
C ILE A 199 -5.07 20.75 -3.91
N ASP A 200 -3.80 20.81 -3.51
CA ASP A 200 -2.76 21.55 -4.22
C ASP A 200 -2.01 20.70 -5.26
N PHE A 201 -1.95 19.38 -5.06
CA PHE A 201 -1.29 18.48 -6.00
C PHE A 201 -1.86 17.07 -5.88
N VAL A 202 -2.03 16.39 -7.01
CA VAL A 202 -2.39 14.97 -7.05
C VAL A 202 -1.25 14.17 -7.68
N ILE A 203 -0.88 13.06 -7.06
CA ILE A 203 0.04 12.08 -7.63
C ILE A 203 -0.48 10.70 -7.31
N THR A 204 -0.71 9.88 -8.35
CA THR A 204 -1.34 8.57 -8.15
C THR A 204 -0.98 7.58 -9.24
N SER A 205 -1.10 6.29 -8.89
CA SER A 205 -1.14 5.19 -9.85
C SER A 205 -2.46 4.43 -9.67
N PRO A 206 -3.47 4.69 -10.52
CA PRO A 206 -4.75 4.02 -10.43
C PRO A 206 -4.59 2.50 -10.69
N PRO A 207 -5.61 1.68 -10.33
CA PRO A 207 -5.56 0.25 -10.62
C PRO A 207 -5.19 -0.01 -12.07
N TYR A 208 -4.15 -0.85 -12.28
CA TYR A 208 -3.72 -1.17 -13.64
C TYR A 208 -4.75 -2.02 -14.36
N PHE A 209 -4.92 -1.74 -15.64
CA PHE A 209 -5.80 -2.52 -16.49
C PHE A 209 -5.41 -4.01 -16.44
N ASN A 210 -6.42 -4.89 -16.32
CA ASN A 210 -6.27 -6.35 -16.27
C ASN A 210 -5.50 -6.91 -15.05
N MET A 211 -5.23 -6.11 -14.02
CA MET A 211 -4.64 -6.59 -12.77
C MET A 211 -5.76 -7.04 -11.81
N GLN A 212 -5.78 -8.33 -11.43
CA GLN A 212 -6.87 -8.93 -10.65
C GLN A 212 -6.45 -9.54 -9.31
N THR A 213 -5.20 -9.31 -8.88
CA THR A 213 -4.61 -10.04 -7.74
C THR A 213 -4.57 -9.27 -6.42
N TYR A 214 -4.91 -7.99 -6.40
CA TYR A 214 -4.73 -7.11 -5.22
C TYR A 214 -5.28 -7.69 -3.90
N ALA A 215 -6.54 -8.10 -3.87
CA ALA A 215 -7.14 -8.66 -2.66
C ALA A 215 -6.57 -10.04 -2.33
N TRP A 216 -6.26 -10.84 -3.36
CA TRP A 216 -5.67 -12.16 -3.19
C TRP A 216 -4.25 -12.08 -2.64
N ASP A 217 -3.43 -11.19 -3.12
CA ASP A 217 -2.06 -11.00 -2.65
C ASP A 217 -1.99 -10.53 -1.19
N ASN A 218 -3.09 -9.98 -0.68
CA ASN A 218 -3.23 -9.49 0.69
C ASN A 218 -4.18 -10.32 1.58
N TRP A 219 -4.64 -11.50 1.13
CA TRP A 219 -5.69 -12.24 1.82
C TRP A 219 -5.36 -12.54 3.30
N LEU A 220 -4.10 -12.81 3.63
CA LEU A 220 -3.66 -13.08 5.00
C LEU A 220 -3.69 -11.81 5.87
N ARG A 221 -3.41 -10.64 5.29
CA ARG A 221 -3.55 -9.33 5.94
C ARG A 221 -5.02 -9.00 6.18
N LEU A 222 -5.86 -9.23 5.17
CA LEU A 222 -7.31 -9.06 5.27
C LEU A 222 -7.89 -9.97 6.35
N TRP A 223 -7.49 -11.25 6.38
CA TRP A 223 -7.87 -12.16 7.46
C TRP A 223 -7.53 -11.61 8.84
N PHE A 224 -6.31 -11.10 9.03
CA PHE A 224 -5.90 -10.52 10.32
C PHE A 224 -6.76 -9.32 10.71
N LEU A 225 -7.15 -8.49 9.75
CA LEU A 225 -8.02 -7.34 9.97
C LEU A 225 -9.51 -7.71 10.14
N GLY A 226 -9.89 -8.97 9.91
CA GLY A 226 -11.28 -9.44 10.03
C GLY A 226 -12.09 -9.32 8.74
N TYR A 227 -11.45 -9.10 7.61
CA TYR A 227 -12.11 -9.00 6.31
C TYR A 227 -11.99 -10.29 5.50
N SER A 228 -13.06 -10.64 4.79
CA SER A 228 -13.01 -11.66 3.75
C SER A 228 -12.37 -11.08 2.49
N TYR A 229 -11.32 -11.73 1.97
CA TYR A 229 -10.70 -11.29 0.71
C TYR A 229 -11.67 -11.35 -0.48
N LYS A 230 -12.64 -12.29 -0.47
CA LYS A 230 -13.66 -12.38 -1.50
C LYS A 230 -14.54 -11.14 -1.52
N HIS A 231 -15.02 -10.73 -0.36
CA HIS A 231 -15.85 -9.53 -0.22
C HIS A 231 -15.09 -8.24 -0.57
N VAL A 232 -13.80 -8.14 -0.18
CA VAL A 232 -12.96 -7.01 -0.58
C VAL A 232 -12.75 -7.01 -2.10
N ARG A 233 -12.47 -8.18 -2.69
CA ARG A 233 -12.33 -8.32 -4.14
C ARG A 233 -13.55 -7.83 -4.93
N GLU A 234 -14.74 -8.11 -4.44
CA GLU A 234 -15.99 -7.67 -5.09
C GLU A 234 -16.16 -6.14 -5.10
N LYS A 235 -15.59 -5.45 -4.11
CA LYS A 235 -15.64 -4.00 -4.00
C LYS A 235 -14.56 -3.28 -4.82
N LEU A 236 -13.40 -3.93 -5.01
CA LEU A 236 -12.30 -3.34 -5.75
C LEU A 236 -12.59 -3.33 -7.25
N PHE A 237 -12.29 -2.21 -7.89
CA PHE A 237 -12.41 -2.13 -9.34
C PHE A 237 -11.42 -3.06 -10.03
N GLN A 238 -11.94 -3.99 -10.83
CA GLN A 238 -11.17 -4.94 -11.62
C GLN A 238 -11.90 -5.18 -12.94
N THR A 239 -11.20 -5.06 -14.05
CA THR A 239 -11.80 -5.30 -15.37
C THR A 239 -10.77 -5.72 -16.41
N ASN A 240 -11.21 -6.55 -17.35
CA ASN A 240 -10.51 -6.87 -18.59
C ASN A 240 -11.14 -6.16 -19.81
N SER A 241 -12.15 -5.31 -19.58
CA SER A 241 -12.80 -4.51 -20.61
C SER A 241 -12.20 -3.10 -20.64
N ILE A 242 -11.59 -2.72 -21.76
CA ILE A 242 -11.00 -1.39 -21.95
C ILE A 242 -12.07 -0.29 -21.84
N MET A 243 -13.29 -0.53 -22.28
CA MET A 243 -14.39 0.43 -22.17
C MET A 243 -14.73 0.70 -20.71
N LYS A 244 -14.94 -0.36 -19.89
CA LYS A 244 -15.22 -0.22 -18.45
C LYS A 244 -14.06 0.45 -17.72
N PHE A 245 -12.82 0.18 -18.14
CA PHE A 245 -11.65 0.86 -17.57
C PHE A 245 -11.70 2.36 -17.88
N LYS A 246 -11.97 2.75 -19.11
CA LYS A 246 -12.09 4.16 -19.54
C LYS A 246 -13.20 4.90 -18.79
N GLU A 247 -14.35 4.27 -18.63
CA GLU A 247 -15.47 4.81 -17.83
C GLU A 247 -15.06 5.07 -16.38
N PHE A 248 -14.44 4.07 -15.74
CA PHE A 248 -13.95 4.20 -14.37
C PHE A 248 -12.92 5.31 -14.22
N ILE A 249 -11.92 5.37 -15.12
CA ILE A 249 -10.89 6.41 -15.10
C ILE A 249 -11.51 7.80 -15.34
N LYS A 250 -12.48 7.90 -16.25
CA LYS A 250 -13.21 9.16 -16.48
C LYS A 250 -13.88 9.69 -15.21
N ASP A 251 -14.55 8.83 -14.47
CA ASP A 251 -15.21 9.23 -13.23
C ASP A 251 -14.21 9.60 -12.14
N CYS A 252 -13.09 8.86 -12.03
CA CYS A 252 -11.99 9.24 -11.13
C CYS A 252 -11.35 10.59 -11.51
N LEU A 253 -11.15 10.85 -12.80
CA LEU A 253 -10.59 12.11 -13.27
C LEU A 253 -11.53 13.29 -13.01
N LYS A 254 -12.86 13.11 -13.14
CA LYS A 254 -13.85 14.13 -12.75
C LYS A 254 -13.72 14.49 -11.27
N GLU A 255 -13.57 13.49 -10.41
CA GLU A 255 -13.42 13.70 -8.98
C GLU A 255 -12.07 14.37 -8.65
N ILE A 256 -10.99 13.94 -9.28
CA ILE A 256 -9.68 14.60 -9.16
C ILE A 256 -9.77 16.06 -9.63
N PHE A 257 -10.46 16.33 -10.75
CA PHE A 257 -10.65 17.69 -11.25
C PHE A 257 -11.45 18.55 -10.27
N ARG A 258 -12.50 18.00 -9.66
CA ARG A 258 -13.33 18.68 -8.67
C ARG A 258 -12.50 19.15 -7.47
N VAL A 259 -11.71 18.22 -6.88
CA VAL A 259 -10.96 18.51 -5.65
C VAL A 259 -9.68 19.30 -5.87
N LEU A 260 -9.10 19.25 -7.08
CA LEU A 260 -7.87 19.97 -7.42
C LEU A 260 -8.16 21.48 -7.60
N LYS A 261 -7.34 22.33 -6.99
CA LYS A 261 -7.39 23.77 -7.16
C LYS A 261 -7.05 24.19 -8.61
N TRP A 262 -7.50 25.35 -9.01
CA TRP A 262 -7.06 25.95 -10.27
C TRP A 262 -5.55 26.25 -10.24
N ASP A 263 -4.95 26.24 -11.42
CA ASP A 263 -3.52 26.42 -11.64
C ASP A 263 -2.68 25.45 -10.81
N ARG A 264 -3.10 24.18 -10.82
CA ARG A 264 -2.43 23.06 -10.15
C ARG A 264 -2.35 21.84 -11.07
N ALA A 265 -1.48 20.89 -10.68
CA ALA A 265 -1.19 19.71 -11.48
C ALA A 265 -1.67 18.41 -10.83
N ALA A 266 -1.98 17.43 -11.69
CA ALA A 266 -2.16 16.04 -11.35
C ALA A 266 -1.19 15.17 -12.15
N VAL A 267 -0.49 14.25 -11.48
CA VAL A 267 0.44 13.30 -12.11
C VAL A 267 -0.13 11.91 -11.97
N ILE A 268 -0.41 11.27 -13.09
CA ILE A 268 -0.99 9.92 -13.15
C ILE A 268 0.06 8.97 -13.72
N VAL A 269 0.45 7.96 -12.93
CA VAL A 269 1.37 6.90 -13.37
C VAL A 269 0.55 5.76 -13.95
N LEU A 270 0.81 5.44 -15.19
CA LEU A 270 0.11 4.42 -15.97
C LEU A 270 1.13 3.42 -16.52
N GLY A 271 0.66 2.27 -16.98
CA GLY A 271 1.50 1.28 -17.61
C GLY A 271 1.16 1.11 -19.10
N THR A 272 1.98 0.34 -19.79
CA THR A 272 1.60 -0.23 -21.07
C THR A 272 1.01 -1.62 -20.84
N VAL A 273 0.02 -2.02 -21.62
CA VAL A 273 -0.63 -3.32 -21.52
C VAL A 273 -0.63 -4.05 -22.85
N LYS A 274 -0.64 -5.37 -22.82
CA LYS A 274 -0.77 -6.19 -24.03
C LYS A 274 -2.24 -6.58 -24.22
N LEU A 275 -2.85 -6.04 -25.28
CA LEU A 275 -4.23 -6.35 -25.68
C LEU A 275 -4.23 -6.97 -27.08
N ASN A 276 -4.79 -8.17 -27.22
CA ASN A 276 -4.91 -8.85 -28.51
C ASN A 276 -3.58 -8.90 -29.31
N GLY A 277 -2.46 -9.13 -28.60
CA GLY A 277 -1.13 -9.19 -29.21
C GLY A 277 -0.46 -7.83 -29.48
N ARG A 278 -1.13 -6.71 -29.25
CA ARG A 278 -0.59 -5.35 -29.42
C ARG A 278 -0.27 -4.73 -28.07
N ILE A 279 0.80 -3.95 -28.02
CA ILE A 279 1.11 -3.11 -26.86
C ILE A 279 0.27 -1.83 -26.98
N VAL A 280 -0.51 -1.56 -25.95
CA VAL A 280 -1.35 -0.35 -25.84
C VAL A 280 -0.76 0.51 -24.73
N ASP A 281 -0.53 1.78 -25.04
CA ASP A 281 -0.10 2.81 -24.10
C ASP A 281 -1.34 3.36 -23.38
N MET A 282 -1.41 3.14 -22.08
CA MET A 282 -2.58 3.56 -21.31
C MET A 282 -2.63 5.08 -21.11
N ALA A 283 -1.51 5.81 -21.26
CA ALA A 283 -1.54 7.27 -21.22
C ALA A 283 -2.15 7.87 -22.49
N GLU A 284 -1.86 7.28 -23.66
CA GLU A 284 -2.52 7.67 -24.93
C GLU A 284 -4.03 7.41 -24.89
N GLU A 285 -4.46 6.35 -24.20
CA GLU A 285 -5.87 6.02 -24.01
C GLU A 285 -6.59 6.93 -23.00
N VAL A 286 -5.87 7.44 -21.99
CA VAL A 286 -6.43 8.26 -20.90
C VAL A 286 -6.33 9.75 -21.19
N ALA A 287 -5.33 10.21 -21.94
CA ALA A 287 -5.13 11.63 -22.24
C ALA A 287 -6.37 12.31 -22.87
N PRO A 288 -7.03 11.75 -23.92
CA PRO A 288 -8.24 12.36 -24.47
C PRO A 288 -9.41 12.43 -23.46
N ILE A 289 -9.48 11.45 -22.54
CA ILE A 289 -10.51 11.44 -21.48
C ILE A 289 -10.24 12.55 -20.48
N ALA A 290 -8.98 12.81 -20.15
CA ALA A 290 -8.60 13.90 -19.26
C ALA A 290 -8.95 15.27 -19.89
N GLU A 291 -8.72 15.46 -21.19
CA GLU A 291 -9.10 16.65 -21.91
C GLU A 291 -10.63 16.84 -21.93
N GLU A 292 -11.39 15.77 -22.15
CA GLU A 292 -12.86 15.80 -22.10
C GLU A 292 -13.38 16.22 -20.69
N VAL A 293 -12.68 15.86 -19.63
CA VAL A 293 -13.00 16.27 -18.24
C VAL A 293 -12.66 17.73 -17.97
N GLY A 294 -11.75 18.33 -18.74
CA GLY A 294 -11.34 19.73 -18.63
C GLY A 294 -9.88 19.95 -18.22
N PHE A 295 -9.07 18.89 -18.13
CA PHE A 295 -7.64 19.02 -17.92
C PHE A 295 -6.91 19.44 -19.20
N ASN A 296 -5.78 20.15 -19.05
CA ASN A 296 -4.80 20.29 -20.10
C ASN A 296 -3.75 19.17 -19.96
N VAL A 297 -3.44 18.45 -21.02
CA VAL A 297 -2.34 17.48 -21.07
C VAL A 297 -1.03 18.23 -21.26
N GLN A 298 -0.27 18.40 -20.17
CA GLN A 298 0.98 19.16 -20.19
C GLN A 298 2.13 18.35 -20.79
N SER A 299 2.24 17.07 -20.43
CA SER A 299 3.27 16.17 -20.97
C SER A 299 2.96 14.69 -20.71
N ILE A 300 3.50 13.84 -21.58
CA ILE A 300 3.57 12.40 -21.39
C ILE A 300 5.06 12.04 -21.30
N ILE A 301 5.47 11.43 -20.18
CA ILE A 301 6.87 11.10 -19.90
C ILE A 301 6.98 9.58 -19.84
N TYR A 302 7.95 9.02 -20.54
CA TYR A 302 8.22 7.59 -20.59
C TYR A 302 9.38 7.25 -19.67
N ASP A 303 9.14 6.39 -18.68
CA ASP A 303 10.19 5.87 -17.80
C ASP A 303 10.49 4.42 -18.14
N GLY A 304 11.76 4.13 -18.39
CA GLY A 304 12.25 2.80 -18.70
C GLY A 304 12.60 2.05 -17.41
N ILE A 305 11.79 1.05 -17.03
CA ILE A 305 12.09 0.24 -15.85
C ILE A 305 13.19 -0.78 -16.18
N PRO A 306 14.35 -0.77 -15.48
CA PRO A 306 15.39 -1.76 -15.70
C PRO A 306 14.86 -3.19 -15.49
N LYS A 307 15.29 -4.13 -16.35
CA LYS A 307 14.87 -5.55 -16.27
C LYS A 307 15.19 -6.18 -14.91
N SER A 308 16.28 -5.75 -14.26
CA SER A 308 16.70 -6.20 -12.92
C SER A 308 15.74 -5.79 -11.80
N SER A 309 14.89 -4.78 -12.02
CA SER A 309 13.91 -4.29 -11.04
C SER A 309 12.55 -4.99 -11.15
N LYS A 310 12.39 -5.95 -12.06
CA LYS A 310 11.10 -6.58 -12.38
C LYS A 310 11.04 -8.03 -11.94
N TYR A 311 10.69 -8.26 -10.69
CA TYR A 311 10.38 -9.62 -10.22
C TYR A 311 9.24 -10.28 -11.02
N LEU A 312 8.17 -9.53 -11.33
CA LEU A 312 7.03 -10.01 -12.12
C LEU A 312 7.39 -10.34 -13.58
N TRP A 313 8.49 -9.81 -14.10
CA TRP A 313 8.94 -10.10 -15.46
C TRP A 313 9.27 -11.58 -15.66
N TYR A 314 9.80 -12.24 -14.63
CA TYR A 314 10.12 -13.69 -14.69
C TYR A 314 8.87 -14.58 -14.59
N LEU A 315 7.83 -14.13 -13.88
CA LEU A 315 6.59 -14.90 -13.73
C LEU A 315 5.74 -14.90 -15.00
N ASP A 316 5.83 -13.85 -15.81
CA ASP A 316 5.01 -13.64 -17.02
C ASP A 316 5.78 -14.03 -18.31
N GLY A 317 6.78 -14.90 -18.22
CA GLY A 317 7.56 -15.36 -19.37
C GLY A 317 8.27 -14.23 -20.13
N GLY A 318 8.63 -13.14 -19.47
CA GLY A 318 9.29 -11.98 -20.06
C GLY A 318 8.35 -11.01 -20.79
N GLN A 319 7.04 -11.11 -20.60
CA GLN A 319 6.05 -10.26 -21.26
C GLN A 319 5.58 -9.07 -20.39
N GLY A 320 6.16 -8.87 -19.20
CA GLY A 320 5.80 -7.77 -18.30
C GLY A 320 6.03 -6.38 -18.91
N VAL A 321 5.33 -5.39 -18.39
CA VAL A 321 5.39 -3.98 -18.78
C VAL A 321 6.83 -3.47 -18.76
N ASN A 322 7.34 -2.97 -19.90
CA ASN A 322 8.73 -2.50 -20.03
C ASN A 322 8.88 -1.01 -19.76
N LYS A 323 7.77 -0.28 -19.67
CA LYS A 323 7.77 1.17 -19.50
C LYS A 323 6.63 1.56 -18.56
N GLU A 324 6.91 2.42 -17.61
CA GLU A 324 5.90 3.24 -16.97
C GLU A 324 5.72 4.51 -17.76
N VAL A 325 4.50 5.00 -17.80
CA VAL A 325 4.15 6.21 -18.52
C VAL A 325 3.52 7.18 -17.53
N ILE A 326 4.10 8.36 -17.44
CA ILE A 326 3.68 9.40 -16.50
C ILE A 326 2.93 10.45 -17.30
N LEU A 327 1.63 10.55 -17.06
CA LEU A 327 0.75 11.56 -17.65
C LEU A 327 0.67 12.76 -16.70
N VAL A 328 1.12 13.93 -17.15
CA VAL A 328 1.07 15.18 -16.40
C VAL A 328 -0.10 16.01 -16.90
N LEU A 329 -1.06 16.25 -16.03
CA LEU A 329 -2.28 17.00 -16.26
C LEU A 329 -2.26 18.31 -15.48
N THR A 330 -2.90 19.35 -16.00
CA THR A 330 -3.09 20.62 -15.28
C THR A 330 -4.54 21.08 -15.34
N LYS A 331 -5.04 21.62 -14.25
CA LYS A 331 -6.30 22.36 -14.18
C LYS A 331 -5.96 23.84 -14.28
N GLY A 332 -6.22 24.47 -15.42
CA GLY A 332 -5.78 25.83 -15.73
C GLY A 332 -4.30 25.91 -16.16
N GLU A 333 -3.69 27.08 -15.99
CA GLU A 333 -2.31 27.35 -16.35
C GLU A 333 -1.37 27.08 -15.18
N PHE A 334 -0.56 26.03 -15.26
CA PHE A 334 0.42 25.69 -14.24
C PHE A 334 1.84 25.61 -14.82
N THR A 335 2.75 26.37 -14.21
CA THR A 335 4.17 26.24 -14.50
C THR A 335 4.87 25.51 -13.35
N PRO A 336 5.57 24.39 -13.62
CA PRO A 336 6.32 23.67 -12.61
C PRO A 336 7.35 24.58 -11.92
N TYR A 337 7.49 24.40 -10.60
CA TYR A 337 8.44 25.17 -9.84
C TYR A 337 9.88 24.84 -10.26
N ASN A 338 10.70 25.87 -10.47
CA ASN A 338 12.14 25.72 -10.68
C ASN A 338 12.78 25.27 -9.37
N VAL A 339 12.97 23.99 -9.21
CA VAL A 339 13.67 23.41 -8.07
C VAL A 339 14.98 22.86 -8.57
N TRP A 340 16.08 23.51 -8.23
CA TRP A 340 17.40 22.91 -8.33
C TRP A 340 17.49 21.81 -7.27
N ILE A 341 17.32 20.56 -7.67
CA ILE A 341 17.55 19.41 -6.81
C ILE A 341 19.02 19.08 -6.96
N ASP A 342 19.80 19.31 -5.92
CA ASP A 342 21.13 18.77 -5.82
C ASP A 342 21.03 17.26 -5.55
N TRP A 343 20.92 16.48 -6.62
CA TRP A 343 20.82 15.02 -6.58
C TRP A 343 22.05 14.37 -5.96
N MET A 344 23.21 15.08 -5.93
CA MET A 344 24.45 14.55 -5.35
C MET A 344 24.44 14.61 -3.83
N ASN A 345 23.66 15.51 -3.24
CA ASN A 345 23.55 15.69 -1.79
C ASN A 345 22.24 15.20 -1.18
N ALA A 346 21.25 14.87 -1.98
CA ALA A 346 20.03 14.21 -1.52
C ALA A 346 20.39 12.77 -1.12
N LYS A 347 20.79 12.58 0.14
CA LYS A 347 20.79 11.25 0.72
C LYS A 347 19.33 10.75 0.67
N PRO A 348 19.06 9.60 0.01
CA PRO A 348 17.75 8.98 0.16
C PRO A 348 17.58 8.76 1.67
N THR A 349 16.53 9.32 2.23
CA THR A 349 16.20 9.09 3.64
C THR A 349 16.12 7.57 3.81
N SER A 350 16.84 7.04 4.79
CA SER A 350 16.94 5.60 5.07
C SER A 350 15.56 4.94 5.28
N ILE A 351 14.55 5.73 5.63
CA ILE A 351 13.14 5.36 5.70
C ILE A 351 12.63 4.74 4.39
N ILE A 352 13.06 5.25 3.22
CA ILE A 352 12.65 4.72 1.92
C ILE A 352 13.20 3.31 1.71
N ARG A 353 14.42 3.01 2.15
CA ARG A 353 15.04 1.69 1.94
C ARG A 353 14.32 0.56 2.68
N GLU A 354 13.91 0.73 3.92
CA GLU A 354 13.21 -0.35 4.66
C GLU A 354 11.76 -0.57 4.21
N TYR A 355 11.12 0.43 3.60
CA TYR A 355 9.80 0.27 3.01
C TYR A 355 9.86 -0.25 1.56
N ILE A 356 10.96 -0.02 0.84
CA ILE A 356 11.22 -0.56 -0.50
C ILE A 356 11.73 -2.01 -0.44
N GLU A 357 12.43 -2.43 0.63
CA GLU A 357 12.85 -3.82 0.84
C GLU A 357 11.67 -4.79 1.14
N VAL A 358 10.45 -4.32 1.16
CA VAL A 358 9.23 -5.15 1.05
C VAL A 358 8.87 -5.43 -0.42
N LEU A 359 9.53 -4.76 -1.37
CA LEU A 359 9.59 -5.18 -2.76
C LEU A 359 10.88 -6.00 -2.90
N PRO A 360 10.84 -7.27 -3.29
CA PRO A 360 12.07 -7.97 -3.67
C PRO A 360 12.69 -7.24 -4.86
N ALA A 361 14.00 -7.03 -4.77
CA ALA A 361 14.82 -6.63 -5.88
C ALA A 361 14.74 -7.67 -7.02
#